data_5c484fbc4582a767ebb205ccbd7a47a8
#
_entry.id   5c484fbc4582a767ebb205ccbd7a47a8
#
_cell.length_a   1.000
_cell.length_b   1.000
_cell.length_c   1.000
_cell.angle_alpha   90.00
_cell.angle_beta   90.00
_cell.angle_gamma   90.00
#
_symmetry.space_group_name_H-M   'P 1'
#
loop_
_entity.id
_entity.type
_entity.pdbx_description
1 polymer ?
#
loop_
_entity_poly.entity_id
_entity_poly.type
_entity_poly.pdbx_seq_one_letter_code
_entity_poly.pdbx_strand_id
1 'polypeptide(L)'
;MTVGYGRELLDLIVAGTPSGETPVRHICDIPARNAEVAVWPQWVHRDAITAFAAQGVTDPWSHQVAAASLAFAGRHVVVATGTASGKSVAYQLPILTALAAEPRARALYLAPTKALGHDQLRSIRELITGIDSFDRVLPCAYDGDSSNELRRFARESSRWIFTNPDMMHVSLLHNHTRWSAFLRGLRYLVVDECHYYRGVFGSNVALVLQRLLRLCARYGSHPTVVFASATTSNPGAAAHALIGQPVEEVIADGSPHGMRTVALWEPPLLPITGENGAPVRRPVSTEASRLLADLVQEGARTLTFVRSRRGAEMTALGAAHRLAEVDPALASQVAAYRAGYLPEDRRALEQALSTGTLTGAATTNALELGVDIAGLDAVVVAGFPGTVASFWQQAGRSGRRGQGSLVVLVARDDPLDTYLVHHPGALLDKPIEAVVIDPTNPHVLRPHLLCAATELPLTEDDVRSLDAADVVAQLVDDGLLRKRPGGYFAAPGLNPYAAVDIRGSIGGQVMILEADTGRVLGTVDSGRAPATVHPGAVYLHSGETYLVDSLDFGDGIALVHNATPDYSTFARSTIDIAITGEGERIDLGDIQIGLVPVSYTH
;
A
#
# COMPACT_ATOMS: atom_id res chain seq x y z
N MET A 1 -38.89 5.16 -3.66
CA MET A 1 -37.42 5.13 -3.73
C MET A 1 -37.03 3.68 -3.96
N THR A 2 -36.41 3.37 -5.08
CA THR A 2 -35.88 2.03 -5.33
C THR A 2 -34.82 1.77 -4.26
N VAL A 3 -35.00 0.71 -3.49
CA VAL A 3 -34.00 0.22 -2.53
C VAL A 3 -32.72 -0.02 -3.32
N GLY A 4 -31.58 0.54 -2.89
CA GLY A 4 -30.33 0.35 -3.61
C GLY A 4 -29.79 -1.06 -3.39
N TYR A 5 -29.08 -1.61 -4.38
CA TYR A 5 -28.54 -2.98 -4.35
C TYR A 5 -27.73 -3.30 -3.07
N GLY A 6 -26.95 -2.34 -2.57
CA GLY A 6 -26.22 -2.52 -1.30
C GLY A 6 -27.15 -2.72 -0.10
N ARG A 7 -28.35 -2.12 -0.13
CA ARG A 7 -29.35 -2.32 0.92
C ARG A 7 -30.03 -3.68 0.81
N GLU A 8 -30.29 -4.15 -0.40
CA GLU A 8 -30.82 -5.49 -0.65
C GLU A 8 -29.87 -6.57 -0.12
N LEU A 9 -28.56 -6.43 -0.40
CA LEU A 9 -27.54 -7.32 0.15
C LEU A 9 -27.49 -7.28 1.69
N LEU A 10 -27.64 -6.09 2.30
CA LEU A 10 -27.67 -5.96 3.76
C LEU A 10 -28.90 -6.68 4.34
N ASP A 11 -30.08 -6.46 3.78
CA ASP A 11 -31.32 -7.08 4.26
C ASP A 11 -31.23 -8.62 4.17
N LEU A 12 -30.57 -9.14 3.14
CA LEU A 12 -30.30 -10.57 2.94
C LEU A 12 -29.42 -11.15 4.04
N ILE A 13 -28.25 -10.56 4.32
CA ILE A 13 -27.35 -11.07 5.37
C ILE A 13 -27.94 -10.90 6.78
N VAL A 14 -28.83 -9.91 6.98
CA VAL A 14 -29.59 -9.75 8.22
C VAL A 14 -30.66 -10.86 8.35
N ALA A 15 -31.35 -11.19 7.27
CA ALA A 15 -32.32 -12.30 7.27
C ALA A 15 -31.67 -13.66 7.59
N GLY A 16 -30.40 -13.85 7.26
CA GLY A 16 -29.61 -15.04 7.61
C GLY A 16 -29.15 -15.08 9.08
N THR A 17 -29.48 -14.07 9.91
CA THR A 17 -29.16 -14.11 11.35
C THR A 17 -30.23 -14.90 12.13
N PRO A 18 -29.82 -15.60 13.21
CA PRO A 18 -30.77 -16.29 14.08
C PRO A 18 -31.84 -15.35 14.65
N SER A 19 -33.05 -15.89 14.85
CA SER A 19 -34.19 -15.14 15.39
C SER A 19 -33.83 -14.50 16.73
N GLY A 20 -34.09 -13.19 16.85
CA GLY A 20 -33.83 -12.41 18.06
C GLY A 20 -32.44 -11.74 18.11
N GLU A 21 -31.56 -12.01 17.17
CA GLU A 21 -30.28 -11.30 17.05
C GLU A 21 -30.47 -9.98 16.27
N THR A 22 -29.88 -8.89 16.75
CA THR A 22 -29.89 -7.57 16.09
C THR A 22 -28.45 -7.05 15.95
N PRO A 23 -27.66 -7.60 15.03
CA PRO A 23 -26.24 -7.29 14.94
C PRO A 23 -25.94 -5.92 14.32
N VAL A 24 -26.85 -5.36 13.53
CA VAL A 24 -26.65 -4.05 12.91
C VAL A 24 -26.86 -2.94 13.93
N ARG A 25 -25.82 -2.15 14.19
CA ARG A 25 -25.86 -1.00 15.12
C ARG A 25 -26.13 0.31 14.42
N HIS A 26 -25.60 0.46 13.21
CA HIS A 26 -25.79 1.67 12.42
C HIS A 26 -25.75 1.37 10.93
N ILE A 27 -26.49 2.15 10.15
CA ILE A 27 -26.49 2.11 8.69
C ILE A 27 -26.36 3.53 8.17
N CYS A 28 -25.42 3.72 7.24
CA CYS A 28 -25.21 4.98 6.54
C CYS A 28 -25.28 4.73 5.04
N ASP A 29 -26.18 5.41 4.35
CA ASP A 29 -26.29 5.37 2.90
C ASP A 29 -25.59 6.60 2.30
N ILE A 30 -24.47 6.38 1.60
CA ILE A 30 -23.74 7.41 0.86
C ILE A 30 -24.40 7.51 -0.53
N PRO A 31 -24.96 8.67 -0.89
CA PRO A 31 -25.70 8.83 -2.14
C PRO A 31 -24.78 8.66 -3.36
N ALA A 32 -25.35 8.22 -4.47
CA ALA A 32 -24.66 8.18 -5.75
C ALA A 32 -24.25 9.59 -6.21
N ARG A 33 -23.13 9.67 -6.90
CA ARG A 33 -22.63 10.92 -7.49
C ARG A 33 -22.40 10.72 -8.99
N ASN A 34 -22.83 11.71 -9.78
CA ASN A 34 -22.59 11.75 -11.23
C ASN A 34 -21.14 12.19 -11.53
N ALA A 35 -20.65 11.84 -12.71
CA ALA A 35 -19.38 12.30 -13.20
C ALA A 35 -19.40 13.82 -13.46
N GLU A 36 -18.36 14.51 -13.04
CA GLU A 36 -18.03 15.86 -13.46
C GLU A 36 -16.99 15.80 -14.58
N VAL A 37 -17.46 15.86 -15.81
CA VAL A 37 -16.60 15.77 -16.99
C VAL A 37 -15.99 17.13 -17.35
N ALA A 38 -14.81 17.08 -17.98
CA ALA A 38 -14.14 18.26 -18.55
C ALA A 38 -13.77 17.97 -20.01
N VAL A 39 -13.48 19.02 -20.75
CA VAL A 39 -12.98 18.88 -22.12
C VAL A 39 -11.49 18.56 -22.13
N TRP A 40 -11.03 17.83 -23.14
CA TRP A 40 -9.60 17.59 -23.35
C TRP A 40 -8.86 18.92 -23.53
N PRO A 41 -7.81 19.17 -22.74
CA PRO A 41 -7.01 20.40 -22.90
C PRO A 41 -6.30 20.44 -24.27
N GLN A 42 -6.17 21.62 -24.85
CA GLN A 42 -5.53 21.80 -26.16
C GLN A 42 -4.07 21.35 -26.24
N TRP A 43 -3.38 21.31 -25.09
CA TRP A 43 -1.98 20.89 -25.00
C TRP A 43 -1.80 19.36 -25.06
N VAL A 44 -2.86 18.59 -24.89
CA VAL A 44 -2.79 17.10 -24.92
C VAL A 44 -2.48 16.63 -26.34
N HIS A 45 -1.47 15.77 -26.47
CA HIS A 45 -1.14 15.17 -27.75
C HIS A 45 -2.31 14.33 -28.28
N ARG A 46 -2.61 14.46 -29.58
CA ARG A 46 -3.75 13.80 -30.22
C ARG A 46 -3.74 12.27 -30.01
N ASP A 47 -2.58 11.66 -30.11
CA ASP A 47 -2.43 10.21 -29.95
C ASP A 47 -2.70 9.73 -28.51
N ALA A 48 -2.43 10.60 -27.51
CA ALA A 48 -2.82 10.29 -26.15
C ALA A 48 -4.35 10.29 -26.00
N ILE A 49 -5.07 11.23 -26.60
CA ILE A 49 -6.54 11.23 -26.63
C ILE A 49 -7.05 9.97 -27.33
N THR A 50 -6.46 9.60 -28.47
CA THR A 50 -6.81 8.36 -29.20
C THR A 50 -6.62 7.12 -28.36
N ALA A 51 -5.51 7.04 -27.59
CA ALA A 51 -5.23 5.94 -26.67
C ALA A 51 -6.33 5.79 -25.61
N PHE A 52 -6.70 6.89 -24.95
CA PHE A 52 -7.75 6.87 -23.95
C PHE A 52 -9.14 6.57 -24.53
N ALA A 53 -9.44 7.12 -25.71
CA ALA A 53 -10.71 6.83 -26.41
C ALA A 53 -10.86 5.33 -26.76
N ALA A 54 -9.76 4.67 -27.15
CA ALA A 54 -9.72 3.24 -27.41
C ALA A 54 -10.05 2.40 -26.14
N GLN A 55 -9.79 2.94 -24.95
CA GLN A 55 -10.16 2.33 -23.68
C GLN A 55 -11.53 2.79 -23.14
N GLY A 56 -12.31 3.50 -23.95
CA GLY A 56 -13.65 3.97 -23.61
C GLY A 56 -13.69 5.24 -22.76
N VAL A 57 -12.59 5.95 -22.63
CA VAL A 57 -12.54 7.27 -21.97
C VAL A 57 -12.82 8.35 -23.04
N THR A 58 -14.08 8.74 -23.18
CA THR A 58 -14.49 9.79 -24.13
C THR A 58 -14.17 11.19 -23.60
N ASP A 59 -14.48 11.41 -22.34
CA ASP A 59 -14.27 12.68 -21.65
C ASP A 59 -13.56 12.45 -20.32
N PRO A 60 -12.52 13.19 -20.01
CA PRO A 60 -11.82 13.11 -18.72
C PRO A 60 -12.66 13.75 -17.62
N TRP A 61 -12.42 13.36 -16.38
CA TRP A 61 -13.08 13.98 -15.24
C TRP A 61 -12.36 15.29 -14.82
N SER A 62 -13.10 16.18 -14.19
CA SER A 62 -12.62 17.52 -13.80
C SER A 62 -11.30 17.50 -13.03
N HIS A 63 -11.16 16.66 -12.02
CA HIS A 63 -9.94 16.53 -11.22
C HIS A 63 -8.73 16.00 -12.04
N GLN A 64 -8.98 15.11 -13.01
CA GLN A 64 -7.93 14.57 -13.88
C GLN A 64 -7.32 15.67 -14.74
N VAL A 65 -8.17 16.51 -15.34
CA VAL A 65 -7.72 17.65 -16.17
C VAL A 65 -7.06 18.72 -15.31
N ALA A 66 -7.60 19.03 -14.14
CA ALA A 66 -7.02 20.01 -13.23
C ALA A 66 -5.59 19.63 -12.84
N ALA A 67 -5.39 18.39 -12.35
CA ALA A 67 -4.06 17.91 -11.95
C ALA A 67 -3.10 17.77 -13.14
N ALA A 68 -3.57 17.24 -14.28
CA ALA A 68 -2.76 17.12 -15.49
C ALA A 68 -2.29 18.46 -16.02
N SER A 69 -3.13 19.50 -15.96
CA SER A 69 -2.79 20.84 -16.43
C SER A 69 -1.77 21.53 -15.53
N LEU A 70 -1.87 21.37 -14.20
CA LEU A 70 -0.84 21.83 -13.27
C LEU A 70 0.50 21.14 -13.53
N ALA A 71 0.49 19.81 -13.71
CA ALA A 71 1.69 19.06 -14.01
C ALA A 71 2.32 19.47 -15.36
N PHE A 72 1.51 19.68 -16.39
CA PHE A 72 1.97 20.15 -17.70
C PHE A 72 2.59 21.55 -17.63
N ALA A 73 2.05 22.41 -16.78
CA ALA A 73 2.61 23.75 -16.50
C ALA A 73 3.90 23.72 -15.65
N GLY A 74 4.43 22.54 -15.29
CA GLY A 74 5.66 22.39 -14.52
C GLY A 74 5.46 22.57 -13.00
N ARG A 75 4.22 22.55 -12.50
CA ARG A 75 3.91 22.67 -11.07
C ARG A 75 3.81 21.29 -10.45
N HIS A 76 4.48 21.07 -9.31
CA HIS A 76 4.29 19.86 -8.54
C HIS A 76 2.84 19.81 -8.05
N VAL A 77 2.21 18.64 -8.14
CA VAL A 77 0.79 18.50 -7.80
C VAL A 77 0.52 17.17 -7.09
N VAL A 78 -0.37 17.21 -6.11
CA VAL A 78 -0.96 16.01 -5.50
C VAL A 78 -2.43 15.92 -5.87
N VAL A 79 -2.83 14.79 -6.45
CA VAL A 79 -4.23 14.43 -6.67
C VAL A 79 -4.66 13.46 -5.57
N ALA A 80 -5.52 13.95 -4.66
CA ALA A 80 -5.96 13.21 -3.49
C ALA A 80 -7.48 13.04 -3.53
N THR A 81 -7.92 12.03 -4.27
CA THR A 81 -9.32 11.69 -4.50
C THR A 81 -9.59 10.25 -4.12
N GLY A 82 -10.85 9.83 -4.07
CA GLY A 82 -11.26 8.49 -3.67
C GLY A 82 -10.55 7.37 -4.43
N THR A 83 -10.62 6.14 -3.91
CA THR A 83 -10.17 4.95 -4.65
C THR A 83 -11.01 4.76 -5.91
N ALA A 84 -10.41 4.21 -6.97
CA ALA A 84 -11.04 4.01 -8.29
C ALA A 84 -11.53 5.31 -8.97
N SER A 85 -11.06 6.49 -8.57
CA SER A 85 -11.37 7.78 -9.21
C SER A 85 -10.53 8.07 -10.47
N GLY A 86 -9.82 7.09 -11.02
CA GLY A 86 -9.03 7.24 -12.25
C GLY A 86 -7.88 8.25 -12.16
N LYS A 87 -7.25 8.38 -10.99
CA LYS A 87 -6.10 9.28 -10.74
C LYS A 87 -4.94 9.11 -11.74
N SER A 88 -4.80 7.92 -12.32
CA SER A 88 -3.74 7.61 -13.28
C SER A 88 -3.78 8.52 -14.51
N VAL A 89 -4.97 8.89 -14.99
CA VAL A 89 -5.13 9.82 -16.12
C VAL A 89 -4.44 11.15 -15.84
N ALA A 90 -4.47 11.64 -14.60
CA ALA A 90 -3.88 12.93 -14.21
C ALA A 90 -2.36 13.01 -14.48
N TYR A 91 -1.60 11.92 -14.29
CA TYR A 91 -0.17 11.89 -14.62
C TYR A 91 0.10 11.30 -16.00
N GLN A 92 -0.75 10.42 -16.51
CA GLN A 92 -0.56 9.81 -17.83
C GLN A 92 -0.68 10.83 -18.96
N LEU A 93 -1.62 11.78 -18.87
CA LEU A 93 -1.83 12.80 -19.91
C LEU A 93 -0.57 13.65 -20.18
N PRO A 94 0.03 14.32 -19.19
CA PRO A 94 1.22 15.12 -19.45
C PRO A 94 2.44 14.27 -19.81
N ILE A 95 2.57 13.06 -19.25
CA ILE A 95 3.67 12.15 -19.57
C ILE A 95 3.58 11.68 -21.02
N LEU A 96 2.44 11.16 -21.46
CA LEU A 96 2.25 10.69 -22.84
C LEU A 96 2.44 11.82 -23.84
N THR A 97 1.93 13.01 -23.54
CA THR A 97 2.15 14.21 -24.38
C THR A 97 3.63 14.53 -24.53
N ALA A 98 4.39 14.53 -23.43
CA ALA A 98 5.83 14.79 -23.49
C ALA A 98 6.60 13.68 -24.20
N LEU A 99 6.23 12.40 -23.98
CA LEU A 99 6.88 11.25 -24.61
C LEU A 99 6.61 11.20 -26.11
N ALA A 100 5.45 11.65 -26.59
CA ALA A 100 5.15 11.78 -28.02
C ALA A 100 5.90 12.94 -28.66
N ALA A 101 5.93 14.10 -28.01
CA ALA A 101 6.49 15.33 -28.58
C ALA A 101 8.02 15.40 -28.47
N GLU A 102 8.63 14.89 -27.41
CA GLU A 102 10.05 15.04 -27.10
C GLU A 102 10.78 13.69 -27.09
N PRO A 103 11.65 13.37 -28.07
CA PRO A 103 12.36 12.08 -28.12
C PRO A 103 13.26 11.79 -26.90
N ARG A 104 13.72 12.82 -26.21
CA ARG A 104 14.58 12.70 -25.02
C ARG A 104 13.82 12.66 -23.71
N ALA A 105 12.53 12.98 -23.71
CA ALA A 105 11.72 12.96 -22.49
C ALA A 105 11.70 11.56 -21.86
N ARG A 106 11.77 11.53 -20.54
CA ARG A 106 11.74 10.34 -19.69
C ARG A 106 10.73 10.55 -18.58
N ALA A 107 10.15 9.46 -18.11
CA ALA A 107 9.29 9.42 -16.94
C ALA A 107 9.73 8.32 -15.99
N LEU A 108 9.59 8.58 -14.70
CA LEU A 108 9.84 7.62 -13.62
C LEU A 108 8.57 7.48 -12.79
N TYR A 109 8.13 6.25 -12.57
CA TYR A 109 6.99 5.93 -11.74
C TYR A 109 7.46 5.18 -10.49
N LEU A 110 7.10 5.71 -9.33
CA LEU A 110 7.44 5.16 -8.03
C LEU A 110 6.21 4.60 -7.33
N ALA A 111 6.22 3.31 -7.08
CA ALA A 111 5.17 2.61 -6.32
C ALA A 111 5.69 2.11 -4.97
N PRO A 112 4.86 2.07 -3.91
CA PRO A 112 5.25 1.50 -2.63
C PRO A 112 5.45 -0.03 -2.69
N THR A 113 4.81 -0.71 -3.63
CA THR A 113 4.89 -2.17 -3.81
C THR A 113 5.20 -2.54 -5.25
N LYS A 114 5.88 -3.69 -5.45
CA LYS A 114 6.15 -4.23 -6.79
C LYS A 114 4.84 -4.53 -7.54
N ALA A 115 3.84 -5.09 -6.84
CA ALA A 115 2.56 -5.47 -7.44
C ALA A 115 1.87 -4.27 -8.11
N LEU A 116 1.77 -3.13 -7.41
CA LEU A 116 1.21 -1.89 -7.96
C LEU A 116 2.01 -1.41 -9.17
N GLY A 117 3.35 -1.42 -9.07
CA GLY A 117 4.22 -1.02 -10.19
C GLY A 117 4.00 -1.87 -11.43
N HIS A 118 3.89 -3.18 -11.28
CA HIS A 118 3.64 -4.12 -12.39
C HIS A 118 2.24 -3.98 -12.98
N ASP A 119 1.22 -3.73 -12.15
CA ASP A 119 -0.15 -3.50 -12.61
C ASP A 119 -0.24 -2.24 -13.46
N GLN A 120 0.32 -1.13 -12.98
CA GLN A 120 0.36 0.12 -13.72
C GLN A 120 1.21 0.00 -15.00
N LEU A 121 2.32 -0.75 -14.98
CA LEU A 121 3.10 -1.03 -16.18
C LEU A 121 2.28 -1.78 -17.23
N ARG A 122 1.49 -2.78 -16.82
CA ARG A 122 0.59 -3.52 -17.72
C ARG A 122 -0.44 -2.59 -18.33
N SER A 123 -1.11 -1.78 -17.52
CA SER A 123 -2.10 -0.80 -17.96
C SER A 123 -1.52 0.20 -18.99
N ILE A 124 -0.30 0.70 -18.75
CA ILE A 124 0.36 1.61 -19.69
C ILE A 124 0.72 0.90 -21.01
N ARG A 125 1.20 -0.33 -20.96
CA ARG A 125 1.49 -1.10 -22.19
C ARG A 125 0.24 -1.30 -23.02
N GLU A 126 -0.86 -1.68 -22.40
CA GLU A 126 -2.17 -1.83 -23.06
C GLU A 126 -2.65 -0.51 -23.65
N LEU A 127 -2.49 0.60 -22.92
CA LEU A 127 -2.92 1.94 -23.35
C LEU A 127 -2.19 2.42 -24.61
N ILE A 128 -0.88 2.17 -24.73
CA ILE A 128 -0.04 2.72 -25.81
C ILE A 128 0.17 1.73 -26.98
N THR A 129 -0.30 0.49 -26.85
CA THR A 129 -0.11 -0.54 -27.89
C THR A 129 -0.78 -0.14 -29.20
N GLY A 130 -0.03 -0.26 -30.31
CA GLY A 130 -0.53 0.00 -31.66
C GLY A 130 -0.61 1.49 -32.03
N ILE A 131 0.07 2.37 -31.28
CA ILE A 131 0.13 3.82 -31.57
C ILE A 131 1.58 4.21 -31.87
N ASP A 132 1.86 4.54 -33.12
CA ASP A 132 3.22 4.78 -33.66
C ASP A 132 4.06 5.78 -32.85
N SER A 133 3.46 6.86 -32.34
CA SER A 133 4.16 7.88 -31.54
C SER A 133 4.70 7.32 -30.22
N PHE A 134 4.20 6.20 -29.76
CA PHE A 134 4.59 5.55 -28.51
C PHE A 134 5.48 4.30 -28.70
N ASP A 135 5.78 3.86 -29.92
CA ASP A 135 6.61 2.67 -30.19
C ASP A 135 7.97 2.71 -29.48
N ARG A 136 8.55 3.91 -29.33
CA ARG A 136 9.85 4.11 -28.68
C ARG A 136 9.76 4.40 -27.18
N VAL A 137 8.60 4.31 -26.55
CA VAL A 137 8.46 4.55 -25.09
C VAL A 137 9.07 3.40 -24.31
N LEU A 138 8.80 2.16 -24.72
CA LEU A 138 9.37 0.93 -24.18
C LEU A 138 9.26 0.86 -22.64
N PRO A 139 8.05 0.94 -22.07
CA PRO A 139 7.89 0.97 -20.63
C PRO A 139 8.36 -0.35 -20.00
N CYS A 140 9.11 -0.27 -18.88
CA CYS A 140 9.60 -1.47 -18.22
C CYS A 140 9.65 -1.32 -16.68
N ALA A 141 9.59 -2.46 -15.99
CA ALA A 141 9.86 -2.53 -14.56
C ALA A 141 11.36 -2.50 -14.28
N TYR A 142 11.72 -1.86 -13.17
CA TYR A 142 13.06 -1.85 -12.61
C TYR A 142 12.98 -2.08 -11.11
N ASP A 143 13.07 -3.34 -10.71
CA ASP A 143 12.92 -3.77 -9.32
C ASP A 143 13.89 -4.90 -8.95
N GLY A 144 13.74 -5.47 -7.75
CA GLY A 144 14.60 -6.55 -7.26
C GLY A 144 14.54 -7.83 -8.09
N ASP A 145 13.41 -8.07 -8.79
CA ASP A 145 13.18 -9.29 -9.57
C ASP A 145 13.65 -9.12 -11.04
N SER A 146 14.04 -7.90 -11.43
CA SER A 146 14.52 -7.61 -12.78
C SER A 146 15.86 -8.28 -13.07
N SER A 147 15.95 -9.03 -14.19
CA SER A 147 17.21 -9.63 -14.66
C SER A 147 18.25 -8.56 -15.03
N ASN A 148 19.52 -8.94 -15.08
CA ASN A 148 20.59 -8.01 -15.47
C ASN A 148 20.39 -7.44 -16.89
N GLU A 149 19.81 -8.22 -17.80
CA GLU A 149 19.47 -7.77 -19.15
C GLU A 149 18.37 -6.72 -19.13
N LEU A 150 17.30 -6.96 -18.37
CA LEU A 150 16.22 -5.99 -18.18
C LEU A 150 16.72 -4.71 -17.49
N ARG A 151 17.60 -4.83 -16.51
CA ARG A 151 18.23 -3.68 -15.85
C ARG A 151 19.07 -2.83 -16.82
N ARG A 152 19.78 -3.47 -17.75
CA ARG A 152 20.51 -2.76 -18.82
C ARG A 152 19.55 -2.10 -19.79
N PHE A 153 18.55 -2.82 -20.27
CA PHE A 153 17.50 -2.30 -21.15
C PHE A 153 16.79 -1.08 -20.55
N ALA A 154 16.43 -1.14 -19.27
CA ALA A 154 15.81 -0.03 -18.57
C ALA A 154 16.65 1.26 -18.64
N ARG A 155 17.95 1.16 -18.40
CA ARG A 155 18.87 2.32 -18.43
C ARG A 155 19.09 2.88 -19.83
N GLU A 156 19.21 2.02 -20.82
CA GLU A 156 19.68 2.39 -22.17
C GLU A 156 18.52 2.76 -23.10
N SER A 157 17.38 2.07 -22.98
CA SER A 157 16.32 2.11 -23.99
C SER A 157 14.98 2.61 -23.46
N SER A 158 14.61 2.29 -22.21
CA SER A 158 13.30 2.64 -21.69
C SER A 158 13.14 4.14 -21.48
N ARG A 159 11.97 4.65 -21.84
CA ARG A 159 11.62 6.05 -21.63
C ARG A 159 10.63 6.25 -20.49
N TRP A 160 10.02 5.18 -19.98
CA TRP A 160 9.13 5.19 -18.82
C TRP A 160 9.44 3.98 -17.92
N ILE A 161 10.02 4.25 -16.76
CA ILE A 161 10.48 3.22 -15.84
C ILE A 161 9.55 3.17 -14.62
N PHE A 162 9.19 1.95 -14.22
CA PHE A 162 8.38 1.64 -13.04
C PHE A 162 9.27 1.00 -11.99
N THR A 163 9.37 1.61 -10.81
CA THR A 163 10.28 1.18 -9.75
C THR A 163 9.68 1.38 -8.34
N ASN A 164 10.47 1.11 -7.32
CA ASN A 164 10.12 1.33 -5.92
C ASN A 164 11.25 2.08 -5.17
N PRO A 165 10.99 2.61 -3.96
CA PRO A 165 11.98 3.36 -3.20
C PRO A 165 13.27 2.59 -2.92
N ASP A 166 13.17 1.28 -2.66
CA ASP A 166 14.31 0.42 -2.35
C ASP A 166 15.29 0.38 -3.53
N MET A 167 14.78 0.08 -4.75
CA MET A 167 15.60 0.05 -5.96
C MET A 167 16.14 1.42 -6.36
N MET A 168 15.37 2.47 -6.10
CA MET A 168 15.85 3.84 -6.30
C MET A 168 17.07 4.09 -5.42
N HIS A 169 17.00 3.74 -4.14
CA HIS A 169 18.10 3.93 -3.19
C HIS A 169 19.34 3.09 -3.54
N VAL A 170 19.18 1.75 -3.60
CA VAL A 170 20.32 0.83 -3.70
C VAL A 170 20.95 0.78 -5.09
N SER A 171 20.23 1.15 -6.13
CA SER A 171 20.71 0.99 -7.50
C SER A 171 20.78 2.28 -8.30
N LEU A 172 19.68 3.07 -8.38
CA LEU A 172 19.65 4.27 -9.21
C LEU A 172 20.54 5.37 -8.62
N LEU A 173 20.33 5.75 -7.37
CA LEU A 173 21.09 6.83 -6.71
C LEU A 173 22.55 6.42 -6.49
N HIS A 174 22.79 5.23 -5.99
CA HIS A 174 24.14 4.70 -5.79
C HIS A 174 24.99 4.70 -7.08
N ASN A 175 24.37 4.37 -8.22
CA ASN A 175 25.03 4.28 -9.52
C ASN A 175 24.58 5.39 -10.49
N HIS A 176 24.24 6.57 -9.99
CA HIS A 176 23.63 7.67 -10.75
C HIS A 176 24.41 8.06 -12.01
N THR A 177 25.72 7.88 -12.04
CA THR A 177 26.55 8.16 -13.22
C THR A 177 26.18 7.29 -14.42
N ARG A 178 25.79 6.02 -14.19
CA ARG A 178 25.26 5.10 -15.23
C ARG A 178 23.86 5.49 -15.67
N TRP A 179 23.16 6.27 -14.87
CA TRP A 179 21.80 6.76 -15.13
C TRP A 179 21.77 8.20 -15.68
N SER A 180 22.93 8.81 -15.92
CA SER A 180 23.06 10.22 -16.30
C SER A 180 22.23 10.59 -17.53
N ALA A 181 22.16 9.72 -18.55
CA ALA A 181 21.35 9.97 -19.75
C ALA A 181 19.84 9.95 -19.43
N PHE A 182 19.39 9.01 -18.59
CA PHE A 182 18.00 8.94 -18.14
C PHE A 182 17.63 10.15 -17.29
N LEU A 183 18.46 10.48 -16.27
CA LEU A 183 18.24 11.60 -15.37
C LEU A 183 18.21 12.95 -16.11
N ARG A 184 19.06 13.13 -17.13
CA ARG A 184 19.06 14.37 -17.95
C ARG A 184 17.75 14.55 -18.71
N GLY A 185 17.10 13.46 -19.12
CA GLY A 185 15.82 13.50 -19.83
C GLY A 185 14.59 13.42 -18.94
N LEU A 186 14.76 13.30 -17.62
CA LEU A 186 13.63 13.10 -16.72
C LEU A 186 12.75 14.36 -16.66
N ARG A 187 11.50 14.23 -17.14
CA ARG A 187 10.51 15.32 -17.20
C ARG A 187 9.45 15.16 -16.12
N TYR A 188 9.08 13.93 -15.80
CA TYR A 188 8.04 13.63 -14.82
C TYR A 188 8.49 12.53 -13.86
N LEU A 189 8.19 12.75 -12.59
CA LEU A 189 8.28 11.76 -11.53
C LEU A 189 6.88 11.55 -10.96
N VAL A 190 6.36 10.34 -11.05
CA VAL A 190 5.11 9.95 -10.40
C VAL A 190 5.41 9.28 -9.08
N VAL A 191 4.77 9.72 -8.01
CA VAL A 191 4.83 9.11 -6.68
C VAL A 191 3.43 8.64 -6.34
N ASP A 192 3.18 7.37 -6.61
CA ASP A 192 1.84 6.81 -6.45
C ASP A 192 1.60 6.29 -5.04
N GLU A 193 0.35 6.31 -4.61
CA GLU A 193 -0.11 5.96 -3.25
C GLU A 193 0.75 6.65 -2.17
N CYS A 194 1.02 7.96 -2.36
CA CYS A 194 1.98 8.69 -1.52
C CYS A 194 1.58 8.74 -0.04
N HIS A 195 0.31 8.56 0.30
CA HIS A 195 -0.17 8.42 1.68
C HIS A 195 0.35 7.15 2.39
N TYR A 196 0.86 6.18 1.63
CA TYR A 196 1.53 4.99 2.18
C TYR A 196 2.89 5.31 2.79
N TYR A 197 3.55 6.38 2.32
CA TYR A 197 4.84 6.84 2.84
C TYR A 197 4.63 7.67 4.11
N ARG A 198 4.59 6.98 5.26
CA ARG A 198 4.36 7.58 6.59
C ARG A 198 5.37 7.06 7.62
N GLY A 199 5.52 7.79 8.72
CA GLY A 199 6.47 7.46 9.79
C GLY A 199 7.90 7.34 9.29
N VAL A 200 8.68 6.41 9.83
CA VAL A 200 10.09 6.19 9.47
C VAL A 200 10.25 5.83 7.99
N PHE A 201 9.36 4.97 7.46
CA PHE A 201 9.38 4.63 6.04
C PHE A 201 9.19 5.87 5.15
N GLY A 202 8.20 6.71 5.47
CA GLY A 202 7.96 7.95 4.74
C GLY A 202 9.13 8.94 4.83
N SER A 203 9.76 9.05 6.00
CA SER A 203 10.94 9.91 6.21
C SER A 203 12.14 9.45 5.37
N ASN A 204 12.39 8.14 5.29
CA ASN A 204 13.41 7.58 4.39
C ASN A 204 13.09 7.86 2.92
N VAL A 205 11.83 7.65 2.49
CA VAL A 205 11.41 7.90 1.11
C VAL A 205 11.54 9.38 0.75
N ALA A 206 11.20 10.30 1.67
CA ALA A 206 11.39 11.74 1.47
C ALA A 206 12.86 12.07 1.14
N LEU A 207 13.80 11.55 1.91
CA LEU A 207 15.22 11.79 1.68
C LEU A 207 15.72 11.13 0.38
N VAL A 208 15.19 9.97 0.01
CA VAL A 208 15.47 9.34 -1.31
C VAL A 208 14.97 10.21 -2.45
N LEU A 209 13.76 10.78 -2.36
CA LEU A 209 13.20 11.67 -3.39
C LEU A 209 13.99 12.98 -3.49
N GLN A 210 14.34 13.60 -2.38
CA GLN A 210 15.12 14.84 -2.35
C GLN A 210 16.52 14.63 -2.93
N ARG A 211 17.18 13.49 -2.65
CA ARG A 211 18.45 13.11 -3.27
C ARG A 211 18.32 12.91 -4.79
N LEU A 212 17.21 12.27 -5.24
CA LEU A 212 16.93 12.12 -6.67
C LEU A 212 16.80 13.49 -7.36
N LEU A 213 16.01 14.40 -6.79
CA LEU A 213 15.81 15.75 -7.36
C LEU A 213 17.11 16.54 -7.40
N ARG A 214 17.95 16.42 -6.38
CA ARG A 214 19.29 17.00 -6.34
C ARG A 214 20.17 16.48 -7.48
N LEU A 215 20.16 15.16 -7.74
CA LEU A 215 20.88 14.58 -8.86
C LEU A 215 20.31 15.02 -10.22
N CYS A 216 18.99 15.12 -10.36
CA CYS A 216 18.36 15.66 -11.57
C CYS A 216 18.84 17.06 -11.86
N ALA A 217 18.84 17.96 -10.87
CA ALA A 217 19.36 19.32 -11.02
C ALA A 217 20.83 19.33 -11.45
N ARG A 218 21.66 18.46 -10.89
CA ARG A 218 23.07 18.29 -11.29
C ARG A 218 23.23 17.90 -12.76
N TYR A 219 22.30 17.07 -13.28
CA TYR A 219 22.29 16.66 -14.69
C TYR A 219 21.52 17.60 -15.60
N GLY A 220 20.99 18.73 -15.08
CA GLY A 220 20.30 19.77 -15.82
C GLY A 220 18.84 19.46 -16.12
N SER A 221 18.19 18.61 -15.32
CA SER A 221 16.75 18.36 -15.39
C SER A 221 16.04 18.74 -14.09
N HIS A 222 14.80 19.20 -14.22
CA HIS A 222 13.92 19.58 -13.12
C HIS A 222 12.57 18.91 -13.33
N PRO A 223 12.43 17.61 -12.96
CA PRO A 223 11.19 16.88 -13.23
C PRO A 223 10.03 17.44 -12.41
N THR A 224 8.87 17.55 -13.05
CA THR A 224 7.62 17.79 -12.35
C THR A 224 7.20 16.54 -11.59
N VAL A 225 6.90 16.70 -10.30
CA VAL A 225 6.44 15.58 -9.46
C VAL A 225 4.93 15.58 -9.40
N VAL A 226 4.34 14.43 -9.74
CA VAL A 226 2.89 14.21 -9.64
C VAL A 226 2.65 13.12 -8.60
N PHE A 227 2.01 13.50 -7.51
CA PHE A 227 1.61 12.60 -6.46
C PHE A 227 0.18 12.12 -6.68
N ALA A 228 -0.04 10.82 -6.54
CA ALA A 228 -1.37 10.25 -6.44
C ALA A 228 -1.59 9.70 -5.03
N SER A 229 -2.74 10.02 -4.45
CA SER A 229 -3.08 9.66 -3.08
C SER A 229 -4.54 9.26 -2.97
N ALA A 230 -4.86 8.37 -2.05
CA ALA A 230 -6.21 8.33 -1.51
C ALA A 230 -6.49 9.63 -0.75
N THR A 231 -7.74 9.85 -0.40
CA THR A 231 -8.13 11.01 0.42
C THR A 231 -7.35 11.04 1.73
N THR A 232 -6.79 12.18 2.07
CA THR A 232 -6.08 12.47 3.35
C THR A 232 -6.42 13.88 3.79
N SER A 233 -6.20 14.21 5.07
CA SER A 233 -6.57 15.53 5.59
C SER A 233 -5.68 16.68 5.11
N ASN A 234 -4.43 16.40 4.77
CA ASN A 234 -3.43 17.41 4.39
C ASN A 234 -2.49 16.93 3.27
N PRO A 235 -3.02 16.60 2.07
CA PRO A 235 -2.24 15.95 1.02
C PRO A 235 -1.06 16.81 0.52
N GLY A 236 -1.26 18.12 0.39
CA GLY A 236 -0.20 19.04 -0.06
C GLY A 236 0.93 19.18 0.93
N ALA A 237 0.63 19.27 2.23
CA ALA A 237 1.67 19.34 3.25
C ALA A 237 2.47 18.02 3.31
N ALA A 238 1.81 16.87 3.20
CA ALA A 238 2.48 15.57 3.14
C ALA A 238 3.36 15.44 1.88
N ALA A 239 2.87 15.84 0.72
CA ALA A 239 3.63 15.83 -0.53
C ALA A 239 4.80 16.84 -0.50
N HIS A 240 4.59 18.02 0.10
CA HIS A 240 5.66 18.99 0.35
C HIS A 240 6.78 18.38 1.19
N ALA A 241 6.44 17.73 2.30
CA ALA A 241 7.43 17.10 3.18
C ALA A 241 8.23 15.98 2.48
N LEU A 242 7.64 15.30 1.46
CA LEU A 242 8.34 14.29 0.67
C LEU A 242 9.43 14.89 -0.23
N ILE A 243 9.23 16.06 -0.81
CA ILE A 243 10.19 16.64 -1.79
C ILE A 243 10.84 17.96 -1.36
N GLY A 244 10.39 18.56 -0.25
CA GLY A 244 10.91 19.85 0.24
C GLY A 244 10.55 21.06 -0.65
N GLN A 245 9.56 20.92 -1.56
CA GLN A 245 9.16 21.96 -2.52
C GLN A 245 7.64 22.16 -2.48
N PRO A 246 7.13 23.34 -2.85
CA PRO A 246 5.69 23.60 -2.91
C PRO A 246 4.95 22.64 -3.83
N VAL A 247 3.79 22.15 -3.37
CA VAL A 247 2.93 21.22 -4.11
C VAL A 247 1.51 21.74 -4.12
N GLU A 248 0.90 21.79 -5.31
CA GLU A 248 -0.51 22.16 -5.49
C GLU A 248 -1.42 20.97 -5.15
N GLU A 249 -2.61 21.27 -4.63
CA GLU A 249 -3.58 20.25 -4.25
C GLU A 249 -4.77 20.18 -5.20
N VAL A 250 -5.14 18.98 -5.62
CA VAL A 250 -6.39 18.68 -6.30
C VAL A 250 -7.14 17.64 -5.50
N ILE A 251 -8.13 18.08 -4.72
CA ILE A 251 -8.89 17.27 -3.75
C ILE A 251 -10.37 17.10 -4.15
N ALA A 252 -10.89 17.97 -5.01
CA ALA A 252 -12.25 17.83 -5.54
C ALA A 252 -12.33 16.61 -6.44
N ASP A 253 -13.13 15.63 -6.07
CA ASP A 253 -13.27 14.38 -6.81
C ASP A 253 -14.46 14.44 -7.78
N GLY A 254 -14.20 14.53 -9.07
CA GLY A 254 -15.22 14.53 -10.14
C GLY A 254 -15.59 13.14 -10.67
N SER A 255 -15.12 12.06 -10.04
CA SER A 255 -15.44 10.70 -10.47
C SER A 255 -16.88 10.30 -10.09
N PRO A 256 -17.58 9.52 -10.91
CA PRO A 256 -18.89 8.99 -10.54
C PRO A 256 -18.76 7.82 -9.58
N HIS A 257 -19.73 7.68 -8.68
CA HIS A 257 -19.87 6.46 -7.88
C HIS A 257 -21.36 6.12 -7.67
N GLY A 258 -21.66 4.83 -7.55
CA GLY A 258 -22.97 4.33 -7.18
C GLY A 258 -23.27 4.59 -5.69
N MET A 259 -24.51 4.38 -5.30
CA MET A 259 -24.91 4.44 -3.88
C MET A 259 -24.14 3.38 -3.09
N ARG A 260 -23.63 3.75 -1.92
CA ARG A 260 -22.92 2.83 -1.04
C ARG A 260 -23.62 2.75 0.31
N THR A 261 -24.03 1.54 0.69
CA THR A 261 -24.57 1.27 2.03
C THR A 261 -23.42 0.81 2.94
N VAL A 262 -23.20 1.51 4.04
CA VAL A 262 -22.22 1.15 5.07
C VAL A 262 -22.97 0.69 6.30
N ALA A 263 -22.73 -0.55 6.75
CA ALA A 263 -23.32 -1.13 7.95
C ALA A 263 -22.25 -1.35 9.02
N LEU A 264 -22.53 -0.90 10.24
CA LEU A 264 -21.71 -1.19 11.41
C LEU A 264 -22.35 -2.38 12.14
N TRP A 265 -21.58 -3.47 12.19
CA TRP A 265 -22.05 -4.78 12.61
C TRP A 265 -21.37 -5.21 13.90
N GLU A 266 -22.14 -5.46 14.94
CA GLU A 266 -21.66 -6.00 16.20
C GLU A 266 -22.08 -7.46 16.33
N PRO A 267 -21.13 -8.43 16.36
CA PRO A 267 -21.47 -9.85 16.51
C PRO A 267 -22.30 -10.11 17.77
N PRO A 268 -23.30 -11.00 17.72
CA PRO A 268 -24.16 -11.28 18.84
C PRO A 268 -23.40 -11.97 20.00
N LEU A 269 -23.96 -11.87 21.18
CA LEU A 269 -23.47 -12.57 22.38
C LEU A 269 -23.78 -14.07 22.27
N LEU A 270 -22.81 -14.87 22.63
CA LEU A 270 -22.98 -16.32 22.75
C LEU A 270 -23.61 -16.67 24.11
N PRO A 271 -24.33 -17.80 24.22
CA PRO A 271 -24.90 -18.28 25.47
C PRO A 271 -23.85 -18.92 26.41
N ILE A 272 -22.63 -18.40 26.39
CA ILE A 272 -21.49 -18.82 27.22
C ILE A 272 -20.89 -17.60 27.89
N THR A 273 -20.27 -17.80 29.04
CA THR A 273 -19.53 -16.78 29.76
C THR A 273 -18.03 -17.06 29.71
N GLY A 274 -17.24 -16.01 29.57
CA GLY A 274 -15.79 -16.05 29.64
C GLY A 274 -15.26 -15.98 31.08
N GLU A 275 -13.99 -15.61 31.20
CA GLU A 275 -13.35 -15.41 32.51
C GLU A 275 -14.13 -14.39 33.35
N ASN A 276 -14.27 -14.68 34.64
CA ASN A 276 -15.01 -13.85 35.61
C ASN A 276 -16.47 -13.55 35.23
N GLY A 277 -17.12 -14.41 34.44
CA GLY A 277 -18.51 -14.26 34.04
C GLY A 277 -18.74 -13.19 32.96
N ALA A 278 -17.70 -12.71 32.29
CA ALA A 278 -17.81 -11.75 31.21
C ALA A 278 -18.62 -12.32 30.03
N PRO A 279 -19.51 -11.54 29.39
CA PRO A 279 -20.22 -11.97 28.20
C PRO A 279 -19.23 -12.19 27.06
N VAL A 280 -19.43 -13.24 26.26
CA VAL A 280 -18.59 -13.59 25.10
C VAL A 280 -19.35 -13.34 23.82
N ARG A 281 -18.78 -12.61 22.88
CA ARG A 281 -19.33 -12.43 21.55
C ARG A 281 -18.87 -13.50 20.58
N ARG A 282 -19.66 -13.72 19.54
CA ARG A 282 -19.23 -14.57 18.41
C ARG A 282 -17.93 -14.00 17.83
N PRO A 283 -16.87 -14.83 17.63
CA PRO A 283 -15.61 -14.36 17.07
C PRO A 283 -15.80 -13.69 15.71
N VAL A 284 -15.12 -12.56 15.48
CA VAL A 284 -15.21 -11.78 14.24
C VAL A 284 -14.90 -12.61 12.99
N SER A 285 -13.97 -13.56 13.07
CA SER A 285 -13.64 -14.47 11.96
C SER A 285 -14.79 -15.41 11.60
N THR A 286 -15.50 -15.93 12.60
CA THR A 286 -16.68 -16.79 12.41
C THR A 286 -17.82 -16.00 11.76
N GLU A 287 -18.05 -14.78 12.25
CA GLU A 287 -19.08 -13.89 11.68
C GLU A 287 -18.72 -13.48 10.24
N ALA A 288 -17.48 -13.06 10.00
CA ALA A 288 -16.98 -12.71 8.68
C ALA A 288 -17.07 -13.88 7.67
N SER A 289 -16.77 -15.12 8.12
CA SER A 289 -16.95 -16.33 7.29
C SER A 289 -18.41 -16.56 6.91
N ARG A 290 -19.33 -16.33 7.85
CA ARG A 290 -20.78 -16.43 7.60
C ARG A 290 -21.22 -15.40 6.57
N LEU A 291 -20.90 -14.12 6.80
CA LEU A 291 -21.27 -13.04 5.88
C LEU A 291 -20.69 -13.24 4.49
N LEU A 292 -19.44 -13.71 4.39
CA LEU A 292 -18.82 -14.03 3.10
C LEU A 292 -19.56 -15.15 2.39
N ALA A 293 -19.94 -16.23 3.11
CA ALA A 293 -20.69 -17.33 2.53
C ALA A 293 -22.07 -16.89 2.06
N ASP A 294 -22.83 -16.16 2.90
CA ASP A 294 -24.17 -15.68 2.58
C ASP A 294 -24.15 -14.80 1.31
N LEU A 295 -23.18 -13.88 1.21
CA LEU A 295 -23.02 -12.99 0.04
C LEU A 295 -22.63 -13.75 -1.23
N VAL A 296 -21.70 -14.72 -1.11
CA VAL A 296 -21.27 -15.54 -2.26
C VAL A 296 -22.39 -16.45 -2.74
N GLN A 297 -23.21 -17.00 -1.85
CA GLN A 297 -24.38 -17.82 -2.20
C GLN A 297 -25.36 -17.04 -3.08
N GLU A 298 -25.50 -15.73 -2.87
CA GLU A 298 -26.32 -14.84 -3.69
C GLU A 298 -25.61 -14.31 -4.94
N GLY A 299 -24.41 -14.82 -5.22
CA GLY A 299 -23.60 -14.42 -6.37
C GLY A 299 -22.96 -13.03 -6.25
N ALA A 300 -22.97 -12.42 -5.05
CA ALA A 300 -22.34 -11.12 -4.81
C ALA A 300 -20.82 -11.27 -4.73
N ARG A 301 -20.09 -10.56 -5.60
CA ARG A 301 -18.64 -10.52 -5.59
C ARG A 301 -18.13 -9.80 -4.33
N THR A 302 -17.49 -10.54 -3.43
CA THR A 302 -17.21 -10.08 -2.07
C THR A 302 -15.74 -10.22 -1.70
N LEU A 303 -15.13 -9.14 -1.16
CA LEU A 303 -13.86 -9.21 -0.43
C LEU A 303 -14.10 -9.09 1.07
N THR A 304 -13.43 -9.97 1.84
CA THR A 304 -13.43 -9.92 3.29
C THR A 304 -12.03 -9.59 3.78
N PHE A 305 -11.85 -8.41 4.35
CA PHE A 305 -10.58 -7.97 4.91
C PHE A 305 -10.45 -8.42 6.36
N VAL A 306 -9.31 -9.04 6.69
CA VAL A 306 -8.97 -9.51 8.03
C VAL A 306 -7.56 -9.07 8.43
N ARG A 307 -7.26 -9.02 9.73
CA ARG A 307 -6.00 -8.44 10.23
C ARG A 307 -4.78 -9.34 10.14
N SER A 308 -4.94 -10.64 9.90
CA SER A 308 -3.83 -11.59 9.90
C SER A 308 -3.88 -12.56 8.72
N ARG A 309 -2.71 -13.02 8.28
CA ARG A 309 -2.58 -14.02 7.21
C ARG A 309 -3.33 -15.31 7.54
N ARG A 310 -3.18 -15.80 8.79
CA ARG A 310 -3.94 -16.96 9.28
C ARG A 310 -5.44 -16.68 9.32
N GLY A 311 -5.84 -15.48 9.72
CA GLY A 311 -7.25 -15.06 9.70
C GLY A 311 -7.86 -15.14 8.30
N ALA A 312 -7.10 -14.76 7.24
CA ALA A 312 -7.56 -14.87 5.86
C ALA A 312 -7.83 -16.33 5.47
N GLU A 313 -6.89 -17.22 5.78
CA GLU A 313 -7.06 -18.67 5.52
C GLU A 313 -8.28 -19.24 6.29
N MET A 314 -8.38 -18.96 7.59
CA MET A 314 -9.47 -19.46 8.42
C MET A 314 -10.84 -18.92 7.99
N THR A 315 -10.90 -17.65 7.56
CA THR A 315 -12.15 -17.04 7.10
C THR A 315 -12.59 -17.66 5.77
N ALA A 316 -11.66 -17.85 4.83
CA ALA A 316 -11.95 -18.51 3.56
C ALA A 316 -12.39 -19.97 3.75
N LEU A 317 -11.67 -20.74 4.58
CA LEU A 317 -12.03 -22.11 4.91
C LEU A 317 -13.41 -22.21 5.57
N GLY A 318 -13.68 -21.33 6.54
CA GLY A 318 -14.98 -21.32 7.22
C GLY A 318 -16.13 -20.96 6.27
N ALA A 319 -15.91 -20.05 5.33
CA ALA A 319 -16.90 -19.73 4.30
C ALA A 319 -17.09 -20.89 3.30
N ALA A 320 -16.00 -21.49 2.82
CA ALA A 320 -16.05 -22.62 1.90
C ALA A 320 -16.77 -23.82 2.53
N HIS A 321 -16.53 -24.11 3.83
CA HIS A 321 -17.21 -25.18 4.54
C HIS A 321 -18.74 -24.95 4.60
N ARG A 322 -19.17 -23.72 4.92
CA ARG A 322 -20.61 -23.36 4.94
C ARG A 322 -21.26 -23.47 3.56
N LEU A 323 -20.54 -23.01 2.53
CA LEU A 323 -21.02 -23.10 1.14
C LEU A 323 -21.14 -24.55 0.68
N ALA A 324 -20.21 -25.44 1.10
CA ALA A 324 -20.25 -26.85 0.77
C ALA A 324 -21.47 -27.59 1.38
N GLU A 325 -22.01 -27.12 2.50
CA GLU A 325 -23.25 -27.65 3.10
C GLU A 325 -24.48 -27.34 2.22
N VAL A 326 -24.43 -26.26 1.41
CA VAL A 326 -25.51 -25.85 0.50
C VAL A 326 -25.28 -26.44 -0.90
N ASP A 327 -24.11 -26.17 -1.48
CA ASP A 327 -23.67 -26.69 -2.78
C ASP A 327 -22.13 -26.80 -2.79
N PRO A 328 -21.57 -28.01 -2.94
CA PRO A 328 -20.13 -28.21 -3.01
C PRO A 328 -19.42 -27.40 -4.12
N ALA A 329 -20.14 -27.04 -5.21
CA ALA A 329 -19.57 -26.23 -6.28
C ALA A 329 -19.27 -24.79 -5.82
N LEU A 330 -20.07 -24.23 -4.91
CA LEU A 330 -19.87 -22.88 -4.37
C LEU A 330 -18.63 -22.80 -3.48
N ALA A 331 -18.25 -23.89 -2.81
CA ALA A 331 -17.06 -23.91 -1.96
C ALA A 331 -15.78 -23.55 -2.73
N SER A 332 -15.68 -23.94 -4.00
CA SER A 332 -14.55 -23.63 -4.88
C SER A 332 -14.51 -22.16 -5.36
N GLN A 333 -15.55 -21.39 -5.12
CA GLN A 333 -15.65 -19.98 -5.49
C GLN A 333 -15.07 -19.02 -4.44
N VAL A 334 -14.56 -19.57 -3.33
CA VAL A 334 -13.95 -18.78 -2.25
C VAL A 334 -12.52 -19.21 -2.04
N ALA A 335 -11.61 -18.23 -1.93
CA ALA A 335 -10.20 -18.46 -1.63
C ALA A 335 -9.65 -17.46 -0.63
N ALA A 336 -8.52 -17.83 0.00
CA ALA A 336 -7.69 -16.88 0.73
C ALA A 336 -6.72 -16.17 -0.22
N TYR A 337 -6.48 -14.86 0.00
CA TYR A 337 -5.43 -14.11 -0.68
C TYR A 337 -4.57 -13.38 0.37
N ARG A 338 -3.28 -13.63 0.39
CA ARG A 338 -2.38 -12.99 1.37
C ARG A 338 -0.96 -12.82 0.86
N ALA A 339 -0.24 -11.88 1.46
CA ALA A 339 1.20 -11.80 1.30
C ALA A 339 1.89 -13.08 1.80
N GLY A 340 2.94 -13.52 1.10
CA GLY A 340 3.67 -14.74 1.39
C GLY A 340 3.33 -15.91 0.46
N TYR A 341 2.29 -15.82 -0.35
CA TYR A 341 2.08 -16.73 -1.48
C TYR A 341 3.09 -16.44 -2.59
N LEU A 342 3.37 -17.45 -3.40
CA LEU A 342 4.22 -17.27 -4.58
C LEU A 342 3.61 -16.26 -5.56
N PRO A 343 4.43 -15.55 -6.34
CA PRO A 343 3.93 -14.57 -7.31
C PRO A 343 2.97 -15.18 -8.35
N GLU A 344 3.18 -16.45 -8.73
CA GLU A 344 2.33 -17.20 -9.67
C GLU A 344 0.95 -17.44 -9.08
N ASP A 345 0.88 -17.94 -7.84
CA ASP A 345 -0.37 -18.23 -7.13
C ASP A 345 -1.19 -16.96 -6.94
N ARG A 346 -0.54 -15.86 -6.57
CA ARG A 346 -1.21 -14.56 -6.43
C ARG A 346 -1.82 -14.08 -7.73
N ARG A 347 -1.07 -14.17 -8.85
CA ARG A 347 -1.59 -13.80 -10.18
C ARG A 347 -2.76 -14.67 -10.61
N ALA A 348 -2.72 -15.97 -10.33
CA ALA A 348 -3.82 -16.88 -10.63
C ALA A 348 -5.09 -16.50 -9.85
N LEU A 349 -4.96 -16.19 -8.56
CA LEU A 349 -6.07 -15.72 -7.71
C LEU A 349 -6.62 -14.35 -8.16
N GLU A 350 -5.74 -13.41 -8.51
CA GLU A 350 -6.11 -12.09 -9.05
C GLU A 350 -6.90 -12.24 -10.35
N GLN A 351 -6.45 -13.10 -11.26
CA GLN A 351 -7.15 -13.41 -12.50
C GLN A 351 -8.50 -14.06 -12.23
N ALA A 352 -8.57 -15.03 -11.33
CA ALA A 352 -9.82 -15.69 -10.97
C ALA A 352 -10.85 -14.73 -10.36
N LEU A 353 -10.40 -13.79 -9.53
CA LEU A 353 -11.25 -12.71 -9.00
C LEU A 353 -11.69 -11.73 -10.11
N SER A 354 -10.81 -11.36 -11.02
CA SER A 354 -11.15 -10.42 -12.11
C SER A 354 -12.14 -11.03 -13.11
N THR A 355 -11.98 -12.30 -13.45
CA THR A 355 -12.87 -13.04 -14.37
C THR A 355 -14.19 -13.46 -13.73
N GLY A 356 -14.30 -13.41 -12.39
CA GLY A 356 -15.48 -13.87 -11.65
C GLY A 356 -15.54 -15.38 -11.43
N THR A 357 -14.45 -16.13 -11.73
CA THR A 357 -14.33 -17.56 -11.38
C THR A 357 -14.28 -17.72 -9.85
N LEU A 358 -13.65 -16.78 -9.15
CA LEU A 358 -13.80 -16.60 -7.72
C LEU A 358 -14.80 -15.46 -7.46
N THR A 359 -15.82 -15.75 -6.70
CA THR A 359 -16.85 -14.80 -6.29
C THR A 359 -16.50 -14.19 -4.92
N GLY A 360 -15.79 -14.93 -4.07
CA GLY A 360 -15.40 -14.48 -2.74
C GLY A 360 -13.90 -14.62 -2.46
N ALA A 361 -13.33 -13.67 -1.72
CA ALA A 361 -12.01 -13.85 -1.17
C ALA A 361 -11.88 -13.26 0.23
N ALA A 362 -11.15 -13.99 1.11
CA ALA A 362 -10.70 -13.45 2.37
C ALA A 362 -9.23 -13.01 2.25
N THR A 363 -8.94 -11.77 2.65
CA THR A 363 -7.62 -11.17 2.42
C THR A 363 -7.15 -10.35 3.63
N THR A 364 -5.87 -10.05 3.64
CA THR A 364 -5.29 -9.01 4.51
C THR A 364 -5.27 -7.68 3.75
N ASN A 365 -4.56 -6.69 4.26
CA ASN A 365 -4.26 -5.44 3.52
C ASN A 365 -3.52 -5.67 2.18
N ALA A 366 -3.21 -6.90 1.80
CA ALA A 366 -2.55 -7.23 0.54
C ALA A 366 -3.40 -6.86 -0.71
N LEU A 367 -4.74 -6.85 -0.59
CA LEU A 367 -5.66 -6.38 -1.63
C LEU A 367 -6.20 -4.95 -1.36
N GLU A 368 -5.68 -4.27 -0.36
CA GLU A 368 -6.00 -2.86 -0.09
C GLU A 368 -5.40 -1.94 -1.16
N LEU A 369 -4.18 -2.28 -1.64
CA LEU A 369 -3.43 -1.52 -2.64
C LEU A 369 -2.96 -2.42 -3.80
N GLY A 370 -2.88 -1.85 -4.99
CA GLY A 370 -2.05 -2.37 -6.07
C GLY A 370 -2.60 -3.51 -6.92
N VAL A 371 -3.86 -3.86 -6.79
CA VAL A 371 -4.50 -4.82 -7.69
C VAL A 371 -5.81 -4.23 -8.20
N ASP A 372 -6.03 -4.26 -9.50
CA ASP A 372 -7.29 -3.79 -10.11
C ASP A 372 -8.39 -4.84 -9.93
N ILE A 373 -8.82 -5.02 -8.70
CA ILE A 373 -10.05 -5.74 -8.34
C ILE A 373 -11.05 -4.67 -7.92
N ALA A 374 -11.48 -3.88 -8.88
CA ALA A 374 -12.52 -2.90 -8.69
C ALA A 374 -13.90 -3.49 -9.05
N GLY A 375 -14.94 -2.86 -8.54
CA GLY A 375 -16.31 -3.20 -8.91
C GLY A 375 -16.85 -4.44 -8.23
N LEU A 376 -16.50 -4.62 -6.97
CA LEU A 376 -17.10 -5.64 -6.11
C LEU A 376 -18.49 -5.18 -5.62
N ASP A 377 -19.35 -6.14 -5.38
CA ASP A 377 -20.70 -5.88 -4.89
C ASP A 377 -20.69 -5.60 -3.37
N ALA A 378 -19.82 -6.30 -2.63
CA ALA A 378 -19.70 -6.14 -1.20
C ALA A 378 -18.24 -6.19 -0.70
N VAL A 379 -18.00 -5.49 0.41
CA VAL A 379 -16.78 -5.56 1.20
C VAL A 379 -17.13 -5.79 2.66
N VAL A 380 -16.54 -6.81 3.28
CA VAL A 380 -16.62 -7.07 4.70
C VAL A 380 -15.27 -6.73 5.34
N VAL A 381 -15.27 -5.88 6.36
CA VAL A 381 -14.08 -5.51 7.12
C VAL A 381 -14.16 -6.15 8.51
N ALA A 382 -13.40 -7.20 8.74
CA ALA A 382 -13.42 -7.97 9.98
C ALA A 382 -12.48 -7.36 11.03
N GLY A 383 -13.02 -6.44 11.80
CA GLY A 383 -12.33 -5.58 12.75
C GLY A 383 -11.79 -4.29 12.11
N PHE A 384 -11.79 -3.22 12.89
CA PHE A 384 -11.26 -1.93 12.44
C PHE A 384 -9.78 -2.05 12.00
N PRO A 385 -9.40 -1.60 10.80
CA PRO A 385 -8.07 -1.86 10.24
C PRO A 385 -6.94 -1.04 10.87
N GLY A 386 -7.26 -0.20 11.86
CA GLY A 386 -6.29 0.61 12.61
C GLY A 386 -6.26 2.07 12.20
N THR A 387 -6.74 2.43 11.01
CA THR A 387 -6.89 3.82 10.55
C THR A 387 -8.18 3.99 9.76
N VAL A 388 -8.75 5.20 9.79
CA VAL A 388 -9.92 5.59 8.97
C VAL A 388 -9.55 5.55 7.49
N ALA A 389 -8.31 5.94 7.15
CA ALA A 389 -7.78 5.85 5.79
C ALA A 389 -7.87 4.42 5.24
N SER A 390 -7.38 3.43 6.00
CA SER A 390 -7.39 2.03 5.60
C SER A 390 -8.83 1.49 5.48
N PHE A 391 -9.72 1.89 6.39
CA PHE A 391 -11.15 1.53 6.30
C PHE A 391 -11.75 2.02 4.97
N TRP A 392 -11.56 3.29 4.62
CA TRP A 392 -12.09 3.83 3.38
C TRP A 392 -11.41 3.30 2.12
N GLN A 393 -10.14 2.91 2.18
CA GLN A 393 -9.44 2.23 1.09
C GLN A 393 -10.02 0.83 0.83
N GLN A 394 -10.25 0.06 1.90
CA GLN A 394 -10.90 -1.25 1.81
C GLN A 394 -12.35 -1.10 1.32
N ALA A 395 -13.12 -0.19 1.91
CA ALA A 395 -14.48 0.13 1.50
C ALA A 395 -14.56 0.59 0.03
N GLY A 396 -13.54 1.31 -0.43
CA GLY A 396 -13.43 1.79 -1.80
C GLY A 396 -13.24 0.70 -2.86
N ARG A 397 -12.97 -0.53 -2.47
CA ARG A 397 -12.97 -1.69 -3.39
C ARG A 397 -14.38 -2.10 -3.80
N SER A 398 -15.41 -1.74 -3.03
CA SER A 398 -16.80 -1.95 -3.38
C SER A 398 -17.35 -0.86 -4.31
N GLY A 399 -18.25 -1.23 -5.18
CA GLY A 399 -18.97 -0.33 -6.10
C GLY A 399 -18.49 -0.46 -7.54
N ARG A 400 -19.35 -0.98 -8.40
CA ARG A 400 -19.19 -0.93 -9.86
C ARG A 400 -19.68 0.42 -10.37
N ARG A 401 -19.24 0.82 -11.57
CA ARG A 401 -19.72 2.04 -12.21
C ARG A 401 -21.25 2.07 -12.21
N GLY A 402 -21.84 2.96 -11.38
CA GLY A 402 -23.28 3.21 -11.33
C GLY A 402 -24.13 2.19 -10.55
N GLN A 403 -23.57 1.09 -10.04
CA GLN A 403 -24.31 0.13 -9.20
C GLN A 403 -24.09 0.41 -7.71
N GLY A 404 -25.13 0.12 -6.90
CA GLY A 404 -25.01 0.18 -5.45
C GLY A 404 -24.08 -0.90 -4.89
N SER A 405 -23.52 -0.67 -3.72
CA SER A 405 -22.61 -1.62 -3.06
C SER A 405 -22.79 -1.62 -1.55
N LEU A 406 -22.37 -2.73 -0.91
CA LEU A 406 -22.42 -2.93 0.52
C LEU A 406 -21.00 -2.89 1.12
N VAL A 407 -20.86 -2.21 2.25
CA VAL A 407 -19.68 -2.27 3.13
C VAL A 407 -20.15 -2.65 4.53
N VAL A 408 -19.57 -3.68 5.12
CA VAL A 408 -19.89 -4.10 6.49
C VAL A 408 -18.63 -4.05 7.34
N LEU A 409 -18.61 -3.20 8.37
CA LEU A 409 -17.59 -3.28 9.42
C LEU A 409 -18.10 -4.20 10.54
N VAL A 410 -17.47 -5.35 10.70
CA VAL A 410 -17.76 -6.31 11.77
C VAL A 410 -16.84 -6.03 12.95
N ALA A 411 -17.39 -5.58 14.07
CA ALA A 411 -16.63 -5.26 15.27
C ALA A 411 -16.01 -6.53 15.87
N ARG A 412 -14.77 -6.40 16.34
CA ARG A 412 -14.15 -7.37 17.24
C ARG A 412 -14.67 -7.14 18.66
N ASP A 413 -14.51 -8.15 19.50
CA ASP A 413 -14.77 -8.04 20.92
C ASP A 413 -13.60 -7.33 21.63
N ASP A 414 -13.43 -6.03 21.30
CA ASP A 414 -12.46 -5.14 21.93
C ASP A 414 -13.03 -3.72 22.11
N PRO A 415 -12.47 -2.93 23.05
CA PRO A 415 -13.02 -1.63 23.38
C PRO A 415 -13.09 -0.64 22.23
N LEU A 416 -12.11 -0.64 21.31
CA LEU A 416 -12.06 0.30 20.20
C LEU A 416 -13.14 0.00 19.15
N ASP A 417 -13.22 -1.25 18.71
CA ASP A 417 -14.20 -1.66 17.70
C ASP A 417 -15.63 -1.48 18.25
N THR A 418 -15.86 -1.86 19.52
CA THR A 418 -17.15 -1.64 20.20
C THR A 418 -17.50 -0.16 20.27
N TYR A 419 -16.54 0.69 20.63
CA TYR A 419 -16.77 2.14 20.63
C TYR A 419 -17.18 2.67 19.26
N LEU A 420 -16.49 2.26 18.20
CA LEU A 420 -16.75 2.74 16.84
C LEU A 420 -18.14 2.36 16.31
N VAL A 421 -18.62 1.15 16.59
CA VAL A 421 -19.96 0.73 16.13
C VAL A 421 -21.10 1.39 16.91
N HIS A 422 -20.84 1.81 18.15
CA HIS A 422 -21.80 2.56 18.96
C HIS A 422 -21.69 4.08 18.81
N HIS A 423 -20.58 4.58 18.23
CA HIS A 423 -20.35 6.01 17.96
C HIS A 423 -19.97 6.21 16.50
N PRO A 424 -20.91 5.99 15.55
CA PRO A 424 -20.61 5.94 14.10
C PRO A 424 -19.93 7.20 13.57
N GLY A 425 -20.23 8.39 14.13
CA GLY A 425 -19.55 9.63 13.76
C GLY A 425 -18.04 9.64 14.04
N ALA A 426 -17.55 8.78 14.95
CA ALA A 426 -16.13 8.64 15.19
C ALA A 426 -15.38 7.94 14.04
N LEU A 427 -16.09 7.23 13.16
CA LEU A 427 -15.55 6.57 11.97
C LEU A 427 -15.97 7.27 10.68
N LEU A 428 -17.28 7.60 10.56
CA LEU A 428 -17.87 8.01 9.29
C LEU A 428 -17.76 9.52 9.05
N ASP A 429 -17.77 10.34 10.11
CA ASP A 429 -17.76 11.80 10.03
C ASP A 429 -16.39 12.42 10.34
N LYS A 430 -15.45 11.63 10.85
CA LYS A 430 -14.11 12.12 11.14
C LYS A 430 -13.28 12.30 9.88
N PRO A 431 -12.48 13.37 9.81
CA PRO A 431 -11.49 13.50 8.74
C PRO A 431 -10.49 12.34 8.82
N ILE A 432 -10.01 11.92 7.65
CA ILE A 432 -8.96 10.90 7.53
C ILE A 432 -7.69 11.44 8.19
N GLU A 433 -6.92 10.56 8.81
CA GLU A 433 -5.69 10.91 9.53
C GLU A 433 -4.68 11.63 8.63
N ALA A 434 -3.95 12.56 9.21
CA ALA A 434 -2.84 13.21 8.55
C ALA A 434 -1.69 12.21 8.32
N VAL A 435 -1.03 12.33 7.19
CA VAL A 435 0.24 11.63 6.94
C VAL A 435 1.35 12.38 7.66
N VAL A 436 2.02 11.71 8.60
CA VAL A 436 3.13 12.28 9.37
C VAL A 436 4.43 11.65 8.90
N ILE A 437 5.37 12.49 8.50
CA ILE A 437 6.76 12.14 8.17
C ILE A 437 7.69 13.20 8.76
N ASP A 438 8.88 12.79 9.15
CA ASP A 438 9.93 13.68 9.68
C ASP A 438 11.27 13.34 9.03
N PRO A 439 11.58 13.94 7.87
CA PRO A 439 12.86 13.74 7.21
C PRO A 439 14.03 14.44 7.92
N THR A 440 13.75 15.34 8.86
CA THR A 440 14.77 16.06 9.64
C THR A 440 15.23 15.28 10.87
N ASN A 441 14.54 14.19 11.22
CA ASN A 441 14.93 13.34 12.34
C ASN A 441 16.38 12.88 12.22
N PRO A 442 17.27 13.19 13.19
CA PRO A 442 18.71 12.93 13.08
C PRO A 442 19.08 11.47 12.81
N HIS A 443 18.30 10.52 13.35
CA HIS A 443 18.55 9.08 13.15
C HIS A 443 18.29 8.63 11.71
N VAL A 444 17.33 9.25 11.03
CA VAL A 444 17.03 8.98 9.62
C VAL A 444 17.93 9.83 8.71
N LEU A 445 18.10 11.11 9.04
CA LEU A 445 18.83 12.07 8.24
C LEU A 445 20.32 11.75 8.12
N ARG A 446 20.96 11.37 9.22
CA ARG A 446 22.40 11.12 9.31
C ARG A 446 22.93 10.14 8.23
N PRO A 447 22.43 8.91 8.08
CA PRO A 447 22.90 7.99 7.06
C PRO A 447 22.56 8.46 5.64
N HIS A 448 21.45 9.17 5.44
CA HIS A 448 21.10 9.74 4.14
C HIS A 448 22.01 10.89 3.71
N LEU A 449 22.48 11.72 4.65
CA LEU A 449 23.48 12.77 4.36
C LEU A 449 24.81 12.16 3.88
N LEU A 450 25.23 11.05 4.47
CA LEU A 450 26.43 10.33 4.01
C LEU A 450 26.24 9.77 2.60
N CYS A 451 25.06 9.19 2.30
CA CYS A 451 24.73 8.76 0.93
C CYS A 451 24.76 9.96 -0.04
N ALA A 452 24.11 11.06 0.33
CA ALA A 452 24.05 12.28 -0.48
C ALA A 452 25.46 12.87 -0.74
N ALA A 453 26.35 12.87 0.27
CA ALA A 453 27.73 13.32 0.13
C ALA A 453 28.60 12.38 -0.73
N THR A 454 28.25 11.09 -0.79
CA THR A 454 28.91 10.11 -1.67
C THR A 454 28.45 10.29 -3.13
N GLU A 455 27.22 10.65 -3.35
CA GLU A 455 26.66 10.93 -4.68
C GLU A 455 27.22 12.25 -5.26
N LEU A 456 27.14 13.30 -4.48
CA LEU A 456 27.65 14.64 -4.81
C LEU A 456 28.07 15.34 -3.51
N PRO A 457 29.12 16.19 -3.50
CA PRO A 457 29.43 17.00 -2.32
C PRO A 457 28.22 17.77 -1.83
N LEU A 458 27.93 17.77 -0.52
CA LEU A 458 26.86 18.57 0.05
C LEU A 458 27.24 20.05 0.04
N THR A 459 26.39 20.88 -0.48
CA THR A 459 26.57 22.35 -0.45
C THR A 459 25.99 22.93 0.84
N GLU A 460 26.35 24.19 1.16
CA GLU A 460 25.72 24.89 2.30
C GLU A 460 24.21 25.10 2.06
N ASP A 461 23.77 25.17 0.79
CA ASP A 461 22.34 25.23 0.44
C ASP A 461 21.63 23.91 0.72
N ASP A 462 22.26 22.77 0.40
CA ASP A 462 21.75 21.44 0.75
C ASP A 462 21.57 21.30 2.27
N VAL A 463 22.58 21.73 3.05
CA VAL A 463 22.53 21.67 4.52
C VAL A 463 21.40 22.54 5.08
N ARG A 464 21.20 23.74 4.53
CA ARG A 464 20.10 24.62 4.96
C ARG A 464 18.73 24.07 4.59
N SER A 465 18.57 23.55 3.39
CA SER A 465 17.26 23.05 2.91
C SER A 465 16.78 21.82 3.69
N LEU A 466 17.70 21.06 4.28
CA LEU A 466 17.42 19.86 5.08
C LEU A 466 17.40 20.14 6.59
N ASP A 467 17.63 21.39 7.01
CA ASP A 467 17.84 21.77 8.43
C ASP A 467 18.88 20.85 9.11
N ALA A 468 19.99 20.58 8.40
CA ALA A 468 20.94 19.52 8.74
C ALA A 468 22.24 20.04 9.40
N ALA A 469 22.30 21.30 9.84
CA ALA A 469 23.53 21.94 10.28
C ALA A 469 24.21 21.16 11.43
N ASP A 470 23.43 20.80 12.45
CA ASP A 470 23.95 20.10 13.64
C ASP A 470 24.40 18.67 13.30
N VAL A 471 23.62 17.95 12.47
CA VAL A 471 23.96 16.60 12.03
C VAL A 471 25.21 16.59 11.17
N VAL A 472 25.38 17.57 10.28
CA VAL A 472 26.59 17.71 9.45
C VAL A 472 27.80 18.06 10.32
N ALA A 473 27.67 18.93 11.34
CA ALA A 473 28.74 19.23 12.27
C ALA A 473 29.21 17.95 13.00
N GLN A 474 28.26 17.16 13.53
CA GLN A 474 28.58 15.87 14.17
C GLN A 474 29.28 14.91 13.20
N LEU A 475 28.82 14.82 11.94
CA LEU A 475 29.46 13.97 10.93
C LEU A 475 30.87 14.42 10.57
N VAL A 476 31.17 15.72 10.66
CA VAL A 476 32.52 16.25 10.48
C VAL A 476 33.39 15.92 11.68
N ASP A 477 32.90 16.09 12.90
CA ASP A 477 33.61 15.76 14.14
C ASP A 477 33.93 14.26 14.24
N ASP A 478 33.02 13.41 13.78
CA ASP A 478 33.22 11.96 13.68
C ASP A 478 34.18 11.55 12.53
N GLY A 479 34.65 12.50 11.72
CA GLY A 479 35.52 12.25 10.57
C GLY A 479 34.86 11.57 9.38
N LEU A 480 33.54 11.43 9.38
CA LEU A 480 32.74 10.81 8.29
C LEU A 480 32.50 11.77 7.13
N LEU A 481 32.46 13.08 7.40
CA LEU A 481 32.46 14.14 6.39
C LEU A 481 33.74 15.01 6.53
N ARG A 482 34.17 15.58 5.41
CA ARG A 482 35.29 16.52 5.35
C ARG A 482 34.85 17.82 4.69
N LYS A 483 34.91 18.93 5.41
CA LYS A 483 34.66 20.25 4.86
C LYS A 483 35.83 20.68 3.97
N ARG A 484 35.51 21.13 2.73
CA ARG A 484 36.49 21.65 1.76
C ARG A 484 35.87 22.85 1.02
N PRO A 485 36.67 23.66 0.29
CA PRO A 485 36.11 24.63 -0.65
C PRO A 485 35.16 23.92 -1.63
N GLY A 486 33.90 24.31 -1.65
CA GLY A 486 32.85 23.69 -2.49
C GLY A 486 31.93 22.70 -1.76
N GLY A 487 32.04 22.51 -0.45
CA GLY A 487 31.09 21.76 0.36
C GLY A 487 31.68 20.66 1.23
N TYR A 488 30.79 19.73 1.62
CA TYR A 488 31.14 18.60 2.49
C TYR A 488 31.26 17.31 1.66
N PHE A 489 32.35 16.61 1.81
CA PHE A 489 32.71 15.40 1.07
C PHE A 489 32.69 14.19 2.00
N ALA A 490 32.14 13.06 1.55
CA ALA A 490 32.22 11.81 2.29
C ALA A 490 33.69 11.36 2.47
N ALA A 491 34.01 10.78 3.62
CA ALA A 491 35.32 10.19 3.84
C ALA A 491 35.55 8.99 2.90
N PRO A 492 36.79 8.77 2.40
CA PRO A 492 37.07 7.65 1.51
C PRO A 492 36.78 6.29 2.16
N GLY A 493 36.27 5.35 1.37
CA GLY A 493 36.03 3.96 1.81
C GLY A 493 34.72 3.74 2.55
N LEU A 494 33.87 4.75 2.70
CA LEU A 494 32.52 4.60 3.27
C LEU A 494 31.57 3.94 2.27
N ASN A 495 30.77 3.00 2.78
CA ASN A 495 29.58 2.47 2.08
C ASN A 495 28.31 2.78 2.91
N PRO A 496 27.79 3.99 2.84
CA PRO A 496 26.66 4.39 3.67
C PRO A 496 25.33 3.77 3.27
N TYR A 497 25.24 3.23 2.05
CA TYR A 497 23.97 2.67 1.53
C TYR A 497 23.48 1.45 2.33
N ALA A 498 24.41 0.65 2.86
CA ALA A 498 24.07 -0.52 3.69
C ALA A 498 23.49 -0.13 5.07
N ALA A 499 23.74 1.10 5.51
CA ALA A 499 23.22 1.61 6.79
C ALA A 499 21.81 2.17 6.71
N VAL A 500 21.25 2.31 5.49
CA VAL A 500 19.90 2.82 5.27
C VAL A 500 18.96 1.65 5.00
N ASP A 501 18.19 1.26 6.00
CA ASP A 501 17.03 0.38 5.83
C ASP A 501 15.76 1.23 5.63
N ILE A 502 15.33 1.37 4.38
CA ILE A 502 14.18 2.21 4.02
C ILE A 502 12.90 1.74 4.69
N ARG A 503 12.70 0.43 4.83
CA ARG A 503 11.47 -0.16 5.36
C ARG A 503 11.50 -0.43 6.85
N GLY A 504 12.67 -0.35 7.48
CA GLY A 504 12.86 -0.70 8.89
C GLY A 504 12.65 -2.20 9.17
N SER A 505 12.78 -3.04 8.15
CA SER A 505 12.67 -4.49 8.28
C SER A 505 14.05 -5.10 8.48
N ILE A 506 14.41 -5.36 9.73
CA ILE A 506 15.66 -6.05 10.06
C ILE A 506 15.58 -7.50 9.58
N GLY A 507 16.33 -7.86 8.53
CA GLY A 507 16.54 -9.23 8.09
C GLY A 507 16.01 -9.59 6.71
N GLY A 508 16.47 -10.73 6.17
CA GLY A 508 16.06 -11.30 4.88
C GLY A 508 14.69 -11.97 4.93
N GLN A 509 14.36 -12.66 3.85
CA GLN A 509 13.17 -13.52 3.80
C GLN A 509 13.55 -14.97 4.08
N VAL A 510 12.71 -15.67 4.81
CA VAL A 510 12.79 -17.12 5.06
C VAL A 510 11.85 -17.81 4.08
N MET A 511 12.36 -18.74 3.28
CA MET A 511 11.56 -19.59 2.39
C MET A 511 10.93 -20.74 3.19
N ILE A 512 9.68 -21.04 2.89
CA ILE A 512 8.94 -22.16 3.50
C ILE A 512 8.92 -23.29 2.47
N LEU A 513 9.61 -24.39 2.79
CA LEU A 513 9.80 -25.55 1.91
C LEU A 513 9.07 -26.77 2.49
N GLU A 514 8.27 -27.42 1.66
CA GLU A 514 7.72 -28.73 1.96
C GLU A 514 8.84 -29.79 1.88
N ALA A 515 9.13 -30.45 3.01
CA ALA A 515 10.29 -31.32 3.14
C ALA A 515 10.25 -32.52 2.20
N ASP A 516 9.06 -33.12 1.98
CA ASP A 516 8.89 -34.33 1.18
C ASP A 516 9.04 -34.09 -0.33
N THR A 517 8.63 -32.92 -0.81
CA THR A 517 8.56 -32.59 -2.24
C THR A 517 9.61 -31.57 -2.68
N GLY A 518 10.19 -30.83 -1.75
CA GLY A 518 11.06 -29.67 -2.04
C GLY A 518 10.30 -28.48 -2.61
N ARG A 519 8.96 -28.51 -2.60
CA ARG A 519 8.12 -27.42 -3.11
C ARG A 519 8.22 -26.20 -2.22
N VAL A 520 8.45 -25.02 -2.80
CA VAL A 520 8.37 -23.76 -2.10
C VAL A 520 6.90 -23.40 -1.94
N LEU A 521 6.41 -23.32 -0.72
CA LEU A 521 5.05 -22.89 -0.42
C LEU A 521 4.93 -21.36 -0.41
N GLY A 522 5.96 -20.66 0.08
CA GLY A 522 5.93 -19.22 0.18
C GLY A 522 7.11 -18.65 0.95
N THR A 523 6.97 -17.39 1.39
CA THR A 523 8.01 -16.70 2.16
C THR A 523 7.44 -15.97 3.37
N VAL A 524 8.27 -15.79 4.39
CA VAL A 524 7.98 -14.99 5.57
C VAL A 524 9.18 -14.11 5.91
N ASP A 525 8.94 -12.88 6.37
CA ASP A 525 10.01 -11.98 6.80
C ASP A 525 10.73 -12.59 8.01
N SER A 526 12.07 -12.51 8.05
CA SER A 526 12.88 -13.14 9.10
C SER A 526 12.50 -12.67 10.51
N GLY A 527 12.13 -11.38 10.69
CA GLY A 527 11.62 -10.86 11.96
C GLY A 527 10.27 -11.46 12.40
N ARG A 528 9.49 -12.01 11.48
CA ARG A 528 8.20 -12.68 11.76
C ARG A 528 8.30 -14.21 11.75
N ALA A 529 9.40 -14.76 11.26
CA ALA A 529 9.59 -16.21 11.17
C ALA A 529 9.47 -16.90 12.52
N PRO A 530 10.05 -16.39 13.64
CA PRO A 530 9.91 -17.01 14.96
C PRO A 530 8.46 -17.13 15.44
N ALA A 531 7.61 -16.19 15.04
CA ALA A 531 6.20 -16.23 15.44
C ALA A 531 5.31 -17.04 14.48
N THR A 532 5.80 -17.36 13.27
CA THR A 532 4.96 -17.94 12.21
C THR A 532 5.38 -19.36 11.84
N VAL A 533 6.69 -19.63 11.79
CA VAL A 533 7.29 -20.87 11.28
C VAL A 533 8.37 -21.40 12.22
N HIS A 534 8.21 -21.23 13.54
CA HIS A 534 9.09 -21.88 14.52
C HIS A 534 8.89 -23.40 14.51
N PRO A 535 9.88 -24.20 14.91
CA PRO A 535 9.71 -25.65 15.02
C PRO A 535 8.50 -26.02 15.86
N GLY A 536 7.66 -26.93 15.37
CA GLY A 536 6.39 -27.33 15.98
C GLY A 536 5.22 -26.37 15.74
N ALA A 537 5.40 -25.29 15.00
CA ALA A 537 4.29 -24.41 14.62
C ALA A 537 3.33 -25.09 13.62
N VAL A 538 2.04 -24.85 13.80
CA VAL A 538 1.00 -25.24 12.84
C VAL A 538 0.86 -24.10 11.82
N TYR A 539 1.35 -24.33 10.62
CA TYR A 539 1.32 -23.38 9.50
C TYR A 539 0.18 -23.72 8.53
N LEU A 540 -0.63 -22.73 8.20
CA LEU A 540 -1.75 -22.87 7.28
C LEU A 540 -1.41 -22.24 5.94
N HIS A 541 -1.60 -22.96 4.83
CA HIS A 541 -1.30 -22.50 3.49
C HIS A 541 -2.31 -23.02 2.47
N SER A 542 -3.04 -22.09 1.80
CA SER A 542 -4.05 -22.41 0.77
C SER A 542 -5.07 -23.47 1.22
N GLY A 543 -5.48 -23.39 2.50
CA GLY A 543 -6.44 -24.33 3.09
C GLY A 543 -5.83 -25.62 3.63
N GLU A 544 -4.57 -25.92 3.36
CA GLU A 544 -3.86 -27.09 3.87
C GLU A 544 -3.05 -26.75 5.11
N THR A 545 -2.93 -27.72 6.01
CA THR A 545 -2.21 -27.59 7.27
C THR A 545 -0.87 -28.29 7.20
N TYR A 546 0.15 -27.60 7.68
CA TYR A 546 1.54 -28.08 7.74
C TYR A 546 2.06 -27.96 9.17
N LEU A 547 2.92 -28.87 9.55
CA LEU A 547 3.71 -28.78 10.79
C LEU A 547 5.14 -28.38 10.44
N VAL A 548 5.68 -27.42 11.17
CA VAL A 548 7.05 -26.92 10.95
C VAL A 548 8.04 -27.82 11.66
N ASP A 549 8.99 -28.41 10.91
CA ASP A 549 10.04 -29.27 11.42
C ASP A 549 11.23 -28.47 11.93
N SER A 550 11.68 -27.50 11.15
CA SER A 550 12.86 -26.69 11.48
C SER A 550 12.78 -25.28 10.90
N LEU A 551 13.50 -24.36 11.53
CA LEU A 551 13.72 -23.00 11.07
C LEU A 551 15.22 -22.71 11.12
N ASP A 552 15.83 -22.47 9.97
CA ASP A 552 17.23 -22.12 9.83
C ASP A 552 17.35 -20.68 9.29
N PHE A 553 17.89 -19.79 10.12
CA PHE A 553 18.15 -18.40 9.73
C PHE A 553 19.42 -18.24 8.90
N GLY A 554 20.40 -19.17 9.00
CA GLY A 554 21.63 -19.12 8.22
C GLY A 554 21.38 -19.36 6.74
N ASP A 555 20.55 -20.36 6.44
CA ASP A 555 20.13 -20.70 5.09
C ASP A 555 18.86 -19.95 4.66
N GLY A 556 18.15 -19.31 5.58
CA GLY A 556 16.88 -18.64 5.32
C GLY A 556 15.76 -19.59 4.93
N ILE A 557 15.68 -20.76 5.57
CA ILE A 557 14.74 -21.83 5.22
C ILE A 557 13.96 -22.30 6.46
N ALA A 558 12.66 -22.49 6.30
CA ALA A 558 11.81 -23.26 7.21
C ALA A 558 11.30 -24.52 6.49
N LEU A 559 11.55 -25.69 7.05
CA LEU A 559 11.06 -26.96 6.54
C LEU A 559 9.72 -27.30 7.18
N VAL A 560 8.77 -27.74 6.37
CA VAL A 560 7.43 -28.14 6.81
C VAL A 560 7.00 -29.44 6.14
N HIS A 561 6.13 -30.20 6.79
CA HIS A 561 5.45 -31.35 6.18
C HIS A 561 3.94 -31.23 6.32
N ASN A 562 3.18 -31.80 5.37
CA ASN A 562 1.73 -31.84 5.45
C ASN A 562 1.29 -32.68 6.65
N ALA A 563 0.40 -32.14 7.49
CA ALA A 563 -0.08 -32.78 8.70
C ALA A 563 -1.47 -32.25 9.07
N THR A 564 -2.22 -33.08 9.82
CA THR A 564 -3.53 -32.71 10.35
C THR A 564 -3.52 -32.82 11.89
N PRO A 565 -2.78 -31.90 12.59
CA PRO A 565 -2.75 -31.91 14.04
C PRO A 565 -4.13 -31.53 14.61
N ASP A 566 -4.46 -32.10 15.75
CA ASP A 566 -5.69 -31.81 16.52
C ASP A 566 -5.57 -30.56 17.40
N TYR A 567 -4.45 -29.83 17.26
CA TYR A 567 -4.15 -28.61 17.99
C TYR A 567 -3.77 -27.46 17.03
N SER A 568 -3.72 -26.27 17.57
CA SER A 568 -3.20 -25.09 16.86
C SER A 568 -2.20 -24.35 17.75
N THR A 569 -1.26 -23.64 17.10
CA THR A 569 -0.22 -22.87 17.78
C THR A 569 -0.46 -21.37 17.65
N PHE A 570 -0.14 -20.64 18.72
CA PHE A 570 -0.20 -19.19 18.76
C PHE A 570 1.08 -18.65 19.38
N ALA A 571 1.78 -17.78 18.66
CA ALA A 571 2.92 -17.06 19.21
C ALA A 571 2.46 -16.10 20.32
N ARG A 572 3.18 -16.11 21.43
CA ARG A 572 3.06 -15.08 22.47
C ARG A 572 4.37 -14.31 22.51
N SER A 573 4.27 -12.98 22.55
CA SER A 573 5.44 -12.12 22.69
C SER A 573 5.52 -11.60 24.12
N THR A 574 6.73 -11.57 24.65
CA THR A 574 7.05 -10.91 25.91
C THR A 574 8.09 -9.83 25.60
N ILE A 575 7.85 -8.62 26.09
CA ILE A 575 8.76 -7.50 25.93
C ILE A 575 9.25 -7.15 27.34
N ASP A 576 10.56 -7.16 27.52
CA ASP A 576 11.22 -6.65 28.72
C ASP A 576 11.92 -5.34 28.36
N ILE A 577 11.60 -4.27 29.08
CA ILE A 577 12.08 -2.91 28.84
C ILE A 577 12.83 -2.43 30.07
N ALA A 578 14.11 -2.10 29.88
CA ALA A 578 14.93 -1.48 30.91
C ALA A 578 15.33 -0.05 30.50
N ILE A 579 15.10 0.92 31.36
CA ILE A 579 15.59 2.29 31.18
C ILE A 579 17.09 2.28 31.42
N THR A 580 17.88 2.72 30.43
CA THR A 580 19.36 2.62 30.44
C THR A 580 20.06 3.96 30.69
N GLY A 581 19.32 5.07 30.75
CA GLY A 581 19.89 6.39 30.96
C GLY A 581 18.89 7.46 31.34
N GLU A 582 19.41 8.62 31.71
CA GLU A 582 18.58 9.81 31.91
C GLU A 582 18.18 10.41 30.55
N GLY A 583 16.97 10.91 30.46
CA GLY A 583 16.43 11.52 29.26
C GLY A 583 15.82 12.89 29.50
N GLU A 584 15.36 13.51 28.46
CA GLU A 584 14.64 14.79 28.56
C GLU A 584 13.28 14.59 29.24
N ARG A 585 12.93 15.50 30.14
CA ARG A 585 11.65 15.50 30.84
C ARG A 585 10.90 16.79 30.57
N ILE A 586 9.61 16.67 30.30
CA ILE A 586 8.70 17.79 30.06
C ILE A 586 7.57 17.71 31.09
N ASP A 587 7.39 18.77 31.84
CA ASP A 587 6.29 18.89 32.80
C ASP A 587 5.06 19.50 32.12
N LEU A 588 3.95 18.76 32.14
CA LEU A 588 2.64 19.18 31.63
C LEU A 588 1.64 19.20 32.78
N GLY A 589 1.69 20.28 33.60
CA GLY A 589 0.88 20.41 34.82
C GLY A 589 1.28 19.32 35.84
N ASP A 590 0.33 18.47 36.20
CA ASP A 590 0.55 17.38 37.17
C ASP A 590 1.16 16.10 36.55
N ILE A 591 1.45 16.12 35.27
CA ILE A 591 1.99 14.96 34.52
C ILE A 591 3.40 15.27 34.04
N GLN A 592 4.33 14.37 34.34
CA GLN A 592 5.69 14.41 33.81
C GLN A 592 5.83 13.41 32.65
N ILE A 593 6.22 13.90 31.48
CA ILE A 593 6.51 13.08 30.31
C ILE A 593 8.04 13.02 30.13
N GLY A 594 8.59 11.82 29.99
CA GLY A 594 10.02 11.62 29.77
C GLY A 594 10.30 10.87 28.47
N LEU A 595 11.28 11.37 27.69
CA LEU A 595 11.90 10.64 26.59
C LEU A 595 13.22 10.09 27.11
N VAL A 596 13.30 8.79 27.34
CA VAL A 596 14.46 8.14 27.96
C VAL A 596 15.04 7.05 27.05
N PRO A 597 16.38 6.86 27.04
CA PRO A 597 16.99 5.73 26.40
C PRO A 597 16.55 4.42 27.07
N VAL A 598 16.20 3.43 26.28
CA VAL A 598 15.78 2.11 26.76
C VAL A 598 16.56 1.00 26.05
N SER A 599 16.81 -0.09 26.76
CA SER A 599 17.13 -1.39 26.17
C SER A 599 15.90 -2.27 26.27
N TYR A 600 15.56 -2.95 25.19
CA TYR A 600 14.43 -3.89 25.24
C TYR A 600 14.81 -5.23 24.62
N THR A 601 14.25 -6.29 25.17
CA THR A 601 14.34 -7.66 24.65
C THR A 601 12.93 -8.13 24.26
N HIS A 602 12.82 -8.65 23.07
CA HIS A 602 11.56 -9.15 22.53
C HIS A 602 11.67 -10.62 22.18
#